data_ae3d45f73e3ba847c0e8ed66e1fe6251
#
_entry.id   ae3d45f73e3ba847c0e8ed66e1fe6251
#
_cell.length_a   1.000
_cell.length_b   1.000
_cell.length_c   1.000
_cell.angle_alpha   90.00
_cell.angle_beta   90.00
_cell.angle_gamma   90.00
#
_symmetry.space_group_name_H-M   'P 1'
#
loop_
_entity.id
_entity.type
_entity.pdbx_description
1 polymer ?
#
loop_
_entity_poly.entity_id
_entity_poly.type
_entity_poly.pdbx_seq_one_letter_code
_entity_poly.pdbx_strand_id
1 'polypeptide(L)'
;MKAMSEAKCIKNRQVFPQDTNHHHTMFGGSLMANIDEIAAITAMKHAGAQVVTASTDSVDFLRPIKTGDILSYEAMVSYAGTSSMEICVQIIIDDVFNNERHLAALSFLTFVALDEDGKPTDVPGVYPETDVEKWFHESAPQRVERRKERRTESKKTIEYLSEVRHIEK
;
A
#
# COMPACT_ATOMS: atom_id res chain seq x y z
N MET A 1 -15.19 -0.66 -15.48
CA MET A 1 -14.92 0.01 -14.19
C MET A 1 -15.50 -0.84 -13.08
N LYS A 2 -14.84 -0.87 -11.90
CA LYS A 2 -15.29 -1.60 -10.70
C LYS A 2 -15.46 -0.61 -9.54
N ALA A 3 -16.38 -0.90 -8.61
CA ALA A 3 -16.48 -0.11 -7.38
C ALA A 3 -15.22 -0.31 -6.51
N MET A 4 -14.80 0.72 -5.78
CA MET A 4 -13.67 0.62 -4.85
C MET A 4 -13.91 -0.44 -3.78
N SER A 5 -15.18 -0.64 -3.39
CA SER A 5 -15.62 -1.64 -2.43
C SER A 5 -15.42 -3.09 -2.89
N GLU A 6 -15.48 -3.38 -4.20
CA GLU A 6 -15.42 -4.75 -4.74
C GLU A 6 -14.10 -5.49 -4.45
N ALA A 7 -12.99 -4.75 -4.44
CA ALA A 7 -11.67 -5.32 -4.18
C ALA A 7 -11.16 -5.06 -2.76
N LYS A 8 -11.94 -4.36 -1.93
CA LYS A 8 -11.54 -4.04 -0.55
C LYS A 8 -11.20 -5.32 0.23
N CYS A 9 -10.06 -5.29 0.92
CA CYS A 9 -9.61 -6.36 1.79
C CYS A 9 -9.44 -5.85 3.21
N ILE A 10 -9.79 -6.70 4.18
CA ILE A 10 -9.57 -6.44 5.61
C ILE A 10 -8.87 -7.67 6.19
N LYS A 11 -7.78 -7.43 6.92
CA LYS A 11 -7.03 -8.45 7.65
C LYS A 11 -6.87 -8.01 9.09
N ASN A 12 -7.33 -8.85 10.02
CA ASN A 12 -7.14 -8.60 11.45
C ASN A 12 -5.97 -9.43 11.98
N ARG A 13 -5.18 -8.85 12.85
CA ARG A 13 -4.04 -9.51 13.48
C ARG A 13 -3.78 -8.96 14.87
N GLN A 14 -3.45 -9.84 15.83
CA GLN A 14 -2.91 -9.44 17.11
C GLN A 14 -1.39 -9.28 17.02
N VAL A 15 -0.84 -8.29 17.72
CA VAL A 15 0.61 -8.04 17.80
C VAL A 15 1.21 -8.91 18.92
N PHE A 16 2.14 -9.77 18.54
CA PHE A 16 2.85 -10.65 19.47
C PHE A 16 4.25 -10.09 19.81
N PRO A 17 4.89 -10.55 20.90
CA PRO A 17 6.23 -10.09 21.29
C PRO A 17 7.28 -10.19 20.17
N GLN A 18 7.25 -11.25 19.34
CA GLN A 18 8.14 -11.44 18.20
C GLN A 18 7.95 -10.42 17.07
N ASP A 19 6.82 -9.71 17.05
CA ASP A 19 6.55 -8.65 16.07
C ASP A 19 7.14 -7.30 16.50
N THR A 20 7.72 -7.22 17.71
CA THR A 20 8.15 -5.96 18.32
C THR A 20 9.67 -5.81 18.33
N ASN A 21 10.12 -4.56 18.43
CA ASN A 21 11.52 -4.19 18.60
C ASN A 21 11.88 -4.05 20.09
N HIS A 22 13.13 -3.62 20.37
CA HIS A 22 13.62 -3.41 21.74
C HIS A 22 12.91 -2.27 22.50
N HIS A 23 12.09 -1.45 21.84
CA HIS A 23 11.23 -0.46 22.47
C HIS A 23 9.84 -1.00 22.82
N HIS A 24 9.59 -2.29 22.62
CA HIS A 24 8.29 -2.95 22.81
C HIS A 24 7.18 -2.39 21.91
N THR A 25 7.56 -1.80 20.78
CA THR A 25 6.63 -1.39 19.72
C THR A 25 6.83 -2.25 18.48
N MET A 26 5.80 -2.39 17.66
CA MET A 26 5.86 -3.19 16.45
C MET A 26 7.02 -2.78 15.55
N PHE A 27 7.81 -3.76 15.12
CA PHE A 27 8.91 -3.53 14.20
C PHE A 27 8.36 -3.06 12.84
N GLY A 28 8.88 -1.92 12.34
CA GLY A 28 8.40 -1.31 11.10
C GLY A 28 8.46 -2.24 9.90
N GLY A 29 9.46 -3.11 9.82
CA GLY A 29 9.58 -4.13 8.76
C GLY A 29 8.44 -5.15 8.82
N SER A 30 8.02 -5.58 10.01
CA SER A 30 6.87 -6.48 10.17
C SER A 30 5.57 -5.81 9.75
N LEU A 31 5.40 -4.52 10.07
CA LEU A 31 4.25 -3.74 9.63
C LEU A 31 4.23 -3.63 8.10
N MET A 32 5.36 -3.26 7.49
CA MET A 32 5.49 -3.11 6.04
C MET A 32 5.23 -4.42 5.28
N ALA A 33 5.69 -5.57 5.81
CA ALA A 33 5.40 -6.87 5.20
C ALA A 33 3.90 -7.18 5.16
N ASN A 34 3.18 -6.89 6.25
CA ASN A 34 1.73 -7.07 6.29
C ASN A 34 0.98 -6.08 5.38
N ILE A 35 1.48 -4.86 5.26
CA ILE A 35 0.95 -3.84 4.34
C ILE A 35 1.08 -4.32 2.89
N ASP A 36 2.27 -4.76 2.48
CA ASP A 36 2.53 -5.22 1.12
C ASP A 36 1.67 -6.46 0.77
N GLU A 37 1.56 -7.42 1.70
CA GLU A 37 0.74 -8.61 1.52
C GLU A 37 -0.73 -8.29 1.23
N ILE A 38 -1.37 -7.47 2.09
CA ILE A 38 -2.79 -7.14 1.90
C ILE A 38 -3.01 -6.25 0.67
N ALA A 39 -2.06 -5.36 0.38
CA ALA A 39 -2.12 -4.52 -0.81
C ALA A 39 -2.01 -5.36 -2.09
N ALA A 40 -1.13 -6.35 -2.13
CA ALA A 40 -1.00 -7.28 -3.25
C ALA A 40 -2.30 -8.08 -3.49
N ILE A 41 -2.91 -8.61 -2.42
CA ILE A 41 -4.20 -9.32 -2.52
C ILE A 41 -5.29 -8.40 -3.08
N THR A 42 -5.37 -7.16 -2.60
CA THR A 42 -6.33 -6.15 -3.08
C THR A 42 -6.10 -5.84 -4.56
N ALA A 43 -4.85 -5.64 -4.96
CA ALA A 43 -4.48 -5.38 -6.34
C ALA A 43 -4.84 -6.56 -7.28
N MET A 44 -4.52 -7.80 -6.87
CA MET A 44 -4.89 -9.01 -7.62
C MET A 44 -6.40 -9.15 -7.79
N LYS A 45 -7.18 -8.94 -6.73
CA LYS A 45 -8.65 -9.01 -6.80
C LYS A 45 -9.23 -7.97 -7.76
N HIS A 46 -8.66 -6.77 -7.78
CA HIS A 46 -9.08 -5.71 -8.69
C HIS A 46 -8.70 -6.02 -10.14
N ALA A 47 -7.44 -6.33 -10.37
CA ALA A 47 -6.91 -6.59 -11.71
C ALA A 47 -7.47 -7.88 -12.34
N GLY A 48 -7.70 -8.92 -11.54
CA GLY A 48 -7.98 -10.26 -12.03
C GLY A 48 -6.76 -10.90 -12.73
N ALA A 49 -5.56 -10.44 -12.40
CA ALA A 49 -4.29 -10.84 -12.99
C ALA A 49 -3.17 -10.88 -11.94
N GLN A 50 -2.02 -11.42 -12.30
CA GLN A 50 -0.81 -11.33 -11.47
C GLN A 50 -0.39 -9.87 -11.32
N VAL A 51 0.20 -9.53 -10.17
CA VAL A 51 0.67 -8.17 -9.90
C VAL A 51 2.06 -8.17 -9.30
N VAL A 52 2.77 -7.08 -9.49
CA VAL A 52 4.06 -6.83 -8.81
C VAL A 52 4.01 -5.49 -8.09
N THR A 53 4.66 -5.42 -6.94
CA THR A 53 4.86 -4.17 -6.21
C THR A 53 5.88 -3.33 -6.99
N ALA A 54 5.45 -2.20 -7.51
CA ALA A 54 6.31 -1.28 -8.24
C ALA A 54 6.98 -0.27 -7.31
N SER A 55 6.28 0.19 -6.27
CA SER A 55 6.84 1.06 -5.23
C SER A 55 5.96 1.09 -3.98
N THR A 56 6.60 1.28 -2.84
CA THR A 56 5.97 1.78 -1.62
C THR A 56 6.14 3.30 -1.64
N ASP A 57 5.04 4.02 -1.82
CA ASP A 57 5.09 5.46 -2.07
C ASP A 57 5.21 6.26 -0.78
N SER A 58 4.51 5.85 0.28
CA SER A 58 4.68 6.34 1.64
C SER A 58 4.22 5.32 2.67
N VAL A 59 4.81 5.39 3.86
CA VAL A 59 4.32 4.76 5.08
C VAL A 59 4.45 5.79 6.19
N ASP A 60 3.32 6.26 6.69
CA ASP A 60 3.25 7.24 7.76
C ASP A 60 2.87 6.55 9.07
N PHE A 61 3.76 6.55 10.04
CA PHE A 61 3.55 6.00 11.38
C PHE A 61 2.98 7.09 12.28
N LEU A 62 1.73 6.95 12.70
CA LEU A 62 1.00 7.98 13.43
C LEU A 62 0.94 7.72 14.93
N ARG A 63 0.97 6.44 15.32
CA ARG A 63 0.92 5.99 16.72
C ARG A 63 1.80 4.77 16.92
N PRO A 64 2.45 4.62 18.10
CA PRO A 64 3.14 3.38 18.45
C PRO A 64 2.14 2.23 18.57
N ILE A 65 2.47 1.12 17.95
CA ILE A 65 1.72 -0.14 18.03
C ILE A 65 2.44 -1.03 19.02
N LYS A 66 1.74 -1.58 20.01
CA LYS A 66 2.32 -2.32 21.12
C LYS A 66 1.94 -3.80 21.09
N THR A 67 2.71 -4.62 21.79
CA THR A 67 2.33 -6.02 22.05
C THR A 67 0.94 -6.08 22.67
N GLY A 68 0.11 -6.96 22.13
CA GLY A 68 -1.28 -7.15 22.59
C GLY A 68 -2.30 -6.35 21.79
N ASP A 69 -1.89 -5.31 21.07
CA ASP A 69 -2.82 -4.56 20.22
C ASP A 69 -3.43 -5.47 19.14
N ILE A 70 -4.68 -5.22 18.83
CA ILE A 70 -5.38 -5.85 17.70
C ILE A 70 -5.37 -4.85 16.56
N LEU A 71 -4.83 -5.27 15.40
CA LEU A 71 -4.73 -4.44 14.21
C LEU A 71 -5.74 -4.88 13.17
N SER A 72 -6.40 -3.90 12.56
CA SER A 72 -7.17 -4.03 11.34
C SER A 72 -6.41 -3.37 10.20
N TYR A 73 -5.98 -4.15 9.21
CA TYR A 73 -5.41 -3.64 7.95
C TYR A 73 -6.55 -3.55 6.94
N GLU A 74 -6.90 -2.36 6.52
CA GLU A 74 -7.94 -2.12 5.53
C GLU A 74 -7.32 -1.57 4.24
N ALA A 75 -7.38 -2.36 3.18
CA ALA A 75 -6.80 -2.03 1.89
C ALA A 75 -7.87 -1.83 0.82
N MET A 76 -7.71 -0.79 -0.01
CA MET A 76 -8.59 -0.51 -1.15
C MET A 76 -7.80 0.09 -2.31
N VAL A 77 -8.31 -0.10 -3.54
CA VAL A 77 -7.77 0.57 -4.72
C VAL A 77 -8.24 2.01 -4.73
N SER A 78 -7.34 2.96 -4.51
CA SER A 78 -7.65 4.39 -4.50
C SER A 78 -7.60 5.02 -5.90
N TYR A 79 -6.83 4.41 -6.82
CA TYR A 79 -6.71 4.87 -8.19
C TYR A 79 -6.26 3.73 -9.12
N ALA A 80 -6.77 3.72 -10.35
CA ALA A 80 -6.34 2.82 -11.41
C ALA A 80 -5.93 3.63 -12.64
N GLY A 81 -4.70 3.40 -13.13
CA GLY A 81 -4.19 3.89 -14.41
C GLY A 81 -4.44 2.89 -15.53
N THR A 82 -3.55 2.83 -16.53
CA THR A 82 -3.65 1.84 -17.62
C THR A 82 -3.33 0.44 -17.10
N SER A 83 -2.13 0.21 -16.58
CA SER A 83 -1.68 -1.09 -16.05
C SER A 83 -1.28 -1.02 -14.57
N SER A 84 -1.34 0.15 -13.95
CA SER A 84 -0.95 0.39 -12.57
C SER A 84 -2.13 0.73 -11.68
N MET A 85 -2.04 0.36 -10.42
CA MET A 85 -3.03 0.65 -9.38
C MET A 85 -2.34 1.26 -8.18
N GLU A 86 -2.95 2.27 -7.58
CA GLU A 86 -2.58 2.77 -6.27
C GLU A 86 -3.46 2.08 -5.22
N ILE A 87 -2.83 1.48 -4.24
CA ILE A 87 -3.49 0.83 -3.11
C ILE A 87 -3.25 1.68 -1.86
N CYS A 88 -4.34 2.10 -1.23
CA CYS A 88 -4.33 2.71 0.09
C CYS A 88 -4.51 1.63 1.15
N VAL A 89 -3.65 1.60 2.15
CA VAL A 89 -3.76 0.70 3.31
C VAL A 89 -3.82 1.54 4.57
N GLN A 90 -4.91 1.40 5.30
CA GLN A 90 -5.12 1.99 6.63
C GLN A 90 -4.85 0.92 7.67
N ILE A 91 -4.01 1.23 8.66
CA ILE A 91 -3.72 0.35 9.79
C ILE A 91 -4.35 0.96 11.03
N ILE A 92 -5.29 0.23 11.61
CA ILE A 92 -6.14 0.70 12.70
C ILE A 92 -5.91 -0.20 13.91
N ILE A 93 -5.67 0.41 15.08
CA ILE A 93 -5.71 -0.30 16.37
C ILE A 93 -7.18 -0.37 16.78
N ASP A 94 -7.68 -1.58 16.95
CA ASP A 94 -9.03 -1.86 17.46
C ASP A 94 -8.94 -2.08 18.97
N ASP A 95 -9.28 -1.06 19.76
CA ASP A 95 -9.41 -1.20 21.22
C ASP A 95 -10.77 -1.82 21.54
N VAL A 96 -10.79 -3.14 21.60
CA VAL A 96 -12.02 -3.93 21.83
C VAL A 96 -12.59 -3.76 23.23
N PHE A 97 -11.78 -3.31 24.21
CA PHE A 97 -12.22 -3.12 25.58
C PHE A 97 -12.95 -1.78 25.78
N ASN A 98 -12.51 -0.75 25.05
CA ASN A 98 -13.13 0.58 25.10
C ASN A 98 -14.07 0.84 23.92
N ASN A 99 -14.16 -0.10 22.96
CA ASN A 99 -14.90 0.04 21.69
C ASN A 99 -14.46 1.27 20.89
N GLU A 100 -13.15 1.49 20.82
CA GLU A 100 -12.53 2.59 20.10
C GLU A 100 -11.65 2.08 18.96
N ARG A 101 -11.51 2.91 17.93
CA ARG A 101 -10.65 2.63 16.77
C ARG A 101 -9.68 3.80 16.56
N HIS A 102 -8.38 3.50 16.45
CA HIS A 102 -7.35 4.50 16.31
C HIS A 102 -6.52 4.26 15.06
N LEU A 103 -6.48 5.21 14.14
CA LEU A 103 -5.59 5.13 12.98
C LEU A 103 -4.12 5.16 13.48
N ALA A 104 -3.40 4.06 13.24
CA ALA A 104 -2.02 3.87 13.69
C ALA A 104 -1.00 4.14 12.58
N ALA A 105 -1.34 3.79 11.34
CA ALA A 105 -0.50 4.09 10.19
C ALA A 105 -1.34 4.19 8.91
N LEU A 106 -0.77 4.88 7.92
CA LEU A 106 -1.35 5.03 6.59
C LEU A 106 -0.26 4.76 5.55
N SER A 107 -0.58 3.99 4.53
CA SER A 107 0.37 3.67 3.46
C SER A 107 -0.28 3.75 2.09
N PHE A 108 0.52 4.16 1.11
CA PHE A 108 0.18 4.10 -0.31
C PHE A 108 1.25 3.30 -1.05
N LEU A 109 0.81 2.34 -1.85
CA LEU A 109 1.67 1.49 -2.68
C LEU A 109 1.18 1.51 -4.13
N THR A 110 2.10 1.29 -5.04
CA THR A 110 1.78 1.15 -6.46
C THR A 110 2.07 -0.27 -6.90
N PHE A 111 1.07 -0.89 -7.51
CA PHE A 111 1.17 -2.20 -8.15
C PHE A 111 1.00 -2.09 -9.66
N VAL A 112 1.62 -3.01 -10.40
CA VAL A 112 1.47 -3.16 -11.85
C VAL A 112 0.93 -4.55 -12.12
N ALA A 113 -0.13 -4.63 -12.92
CA ALA A 113 -0.68 -5.90 -13.38
C ALA A 113 0.15 -6.47 -14.54
N LEU A 114 0.34 -7.79 -14.53
CA LEU A 114 1.13 -8.51 -15.52
C LEU A 114 0.27 -9.56 -16.22
N ASP A 115 0.50 -9.72 -17.52
CA ASP A 115 -0.03 -10.83 -18.31
C ASP A 115 0.75 -12.14 -18.08
N GLU A 116 0.38 -13.18 -18.82
CA GLU A 116 1.03 -14.51 -18.75
C GLU A 116 2.50 -14.50 -19.17
N ASP A 117 2.90 -13.52 -19.99
CA ASP A 117 4.30 -13.31 -20.42
C ASP A 117 5.10 -12.43 -19.45
N GLY A 118 4.50 -11.97 -18.35
CA GLY A 118 5.10 -11.06 -17.37
C GLY A 118 5.21 -9.61 -17.84
N LYS A 119 4.41 -9.22 -18.84
CA LYS A 119 4.37 -7.84 -19.34
C LYS A 119 3.20 -7.07 -18.70
N PRO A 120 3.32 -5.74 -18.55
CA PRO A 120 2.21 -4.92 -18.07
C PRO A 120 0.94 -5.11 -18.90
N THR A 121 -0.18 -5.35 -18.22
CA THR A 121 -1.51 -5.51 -18.84
C THR A 121 -2.53 -4.53 -18.25
N ASP A 122 -3.57 -4.23 -19.01
CA ASP A 122 -4.58 -3.25 -18.62
C ASP A 122 -5.39 -3.70 -17.40
N VAL A 123 -5.72 -2.73 -16.55
CA VAL A 123 -6.55 -2.94 -15.37
C VAL A 123 -7.89 -2.22 -15.51
N PRO A 124 -8.97 -2.75 -14.90
CA PRO A 124 -10.24 -2.05 -14.84
C PRO A 124 -10.08 -0.68 -14.15
N GLY A 125 -10.74 0.36 -14.65
CA GLY A 125 -10.87 1.61 -13.93
C GLY A 125 -11.64 1.41 -12.61
N VAL A 126 -11.51 2.34 -11.69
CA VAL A 126 -12.16 2.31 -10.37
C VAL A 126 -13.07 3.53 -10.18
N TYR A 127 -14.16 3.38 -9.44
CA TYR A 127 -15.05 4.48 -9.06
C TYR A 127 -15.43 4.40 -7.57
N PRO A 128 -15.56 5.56 -6.89
CA PRO A 128 -15.93 5.63 -5.48
C PRO A 128 -17.44 5.57 -5.27
N GLU A 129 -17.89 5.00 -4.14
CA GLU A 129 -19.30 4.96 -3.73
C GLU A 129 -19.54 5.76 -2.45
N THR A 130 -18.57 5.79 -1.52
CA THR A 130 -18.66 6.50 -0.24
C THR A 130 -17.89 7.82 -0.25
N ASP A 131 -18.18 8.71 0.70
CA ASP A 131 -17.46 9.99 0.81
C ASP A 131 -15.98 9.81 1.14
N VAL A 132 -15.63 8.78 1.92
CA VAL A 132 -14.23 8.42 2.19
C VAL A 132 -13.53 7.98 0.91
N GLU A 133 -14.16 7.13 0.12
CA GLU A 133 -13.63 6.67 -1.17
C GLU A 133 -13.48 7.82 -2.17
N LYS A 134 -14.47 8.73 -2.24
CA LYS A 134 -14.40 9.93 -3.07
C LYS A 134 -13.18 10.77 -2.71
N TRP A 135 -12.96 11.01 -1.42
CA TRP A 135 -11.80 11.77 -0.96
C TRP A 135 -10.46 11.14 -1.41
N PHE A 136 -10.31 9.82 -1.24
CA PHE A 136 -9.10 9.11 -1.67
C PHE A 136 -8.94 9.11 -3.19
N HIS A 137 -10.02 8.94 -3.92
CA HIS A 137 -10.02 8.92 -5.39
C HIS A 137 -9.69 10.30 -5.97
N GLU A 138 -10.33 11.36 -5.48
CA GLU A 138 -10.14 12.73 -5.96
C GLU A 138 -8.76 13.30 -5.62
N SER A 139 -8.17 12.88 -4.50
CA SER A 139 -6.81 13.27 -4.10
C SER A 139 -5.70 12.46 -4.78
N ALA A 140 -6.03 11.33 -5.43
CA ALA A 140 -5.05 10.44 -6.05
C ALA A 140 -4.21 11.09 -7.16
N PRO A 141 -4.74 11.97 -8.05
CA PRO A 141 -3.92 12.60 -9.09
C PRO A 141 -2.70 13.33 -8.56
N GLN A 142 -2.80 13.99 -7.41
CA GLN A 142 -1.67 14.68 -6.78
C GLN A 142 -0.60 13.70 -6.31
N ARG A 143 -1.01 12.54 -5.76
CA ARG A 143 -0.07 11.48 -5.35
C ARG A 143 0.60 10.84 -6.57
N VAL A 144 -0.15 10.63 -7.65
CA VAL A 144 0.39 10.13 -8.92
C VAL A 144 1.48 11.06 -9.46
N GLU A 145 1.28 12.37 -9.42
CA GLU A 145 2.27 13.34 -9.92
C GLU A 145 3.54 13.33 -9.06
N ARG A 146 3.42 13.41 -7.73
CA ARG A 146 4.58 13.29 -6.81
C ARG A 146 5.36 11.98 -7.02
N ARG A 147 4.66 10.87 -7.30
CA ARG A 147 5.30 9.59 -7.61
C ARG A 147 6.10 9.64 -8.90
N LYS A 148 5.60 10.31 -9.94
CA LYS A 148 6.34 10.48 -11.21
C LYS A 148 7.60 11.31 -11.01
N GLU A 149 7.51 12.41 -10.27
CA GLU A 149 8.66 13.25 -9.91
C GLU A 149 9.72 12.43 -9.16
N ARG A 150 9.33 11.72 -8.09
CA ARG A 150 10.23 10.86 -7.33
C ARG A 150 10.89 9.79 -8.20
N ARG A 151 10.15 9.15 -9.11
CA ARG A 151 10.71 8.14 -10.04
C ARG A 151 11.74 8.75 -10.98
N THR A 152 11.54 9.98 -11.42
CA THR A 152 12.50 10.70 -12.27
C THR A 152 13.79 10.98 -11.50
N GLU A 153 13.70 11.43 -10.25
CA GLU A 153 14.85 11.64 -9.36
C GLU A 153 15.60 10.34 -9.08
N SER A 154 14.87 9.27 -8.77
CA SER A 154 15.45 7.95 -8.53
C SER A 154 16.22 7.43 -9.75
N LYS A 155 15.70 7.63 -10.96
CA LYS A 155 16.41 7.24 -12.20
C LYS A 155 17.75 7.95 -12.33
N LYS A 156 17.80 9.26 -12.10
CA LYS A 156 19.06 10.05 -12.13
C LYS A 156 20.06 9.51 -11.10
N THR A 157 19.58 9.20 -9.88
CA THR A 157 20.43 8.63 -8.82
C THR A 157 20.96 7.26 -9.21
N ILE A 158 20.12 6.38 -9.79
CA ILE A 158 20.53 5.06 -10.26
C ILE A 158 21.58 5.16 -11.38
N GLU A 159 21.40 6.07 -12.33
CA GLU A 159 22.36 6.32 -13.41
C GLU A 159 23.71 6.76 -12.85
N TYR A 160 23.71 7.76 -11.97
CA TYR A 160 24.94 8.22 -11.31
C TYR A 160 25.65 7.10 -10.53
N LEU A 161 24.90 6.31 -9.72
CA LEU A 161 25.49 5.22 -8.96
C LEU A 161 26.04 4.10 -9.87
N SER A 162 25.39 3.80 -10.99
CA SER A 162 25.84 2.80 -11.95
C SER A 162 27.17 3.22 -12.59
N GLU A 163 27.31 4.49 -12.94
CA GLU A 163 28.54 5.05 -13.50
C GLU A 163 29.70 5.05 -12.49
N VAL A 164 29.45 5.57 -11.27
CA VAL A 164 30.52 5.75 -10.26
C VAL A 164 30.96 4.45 -9.61
N ARG A 165 30.03 3.52 -9.39
CA ARG A 165 30.31 2.23 -8.73
C ARG A 165 30.49 1.05 -9.66
N HIS A 166 30.35 1.23 -10.98
CA HIS A 166 30.40 0.17 -11.99
C HIS A 166 29.46 -0.99 -11.68
N ILE A 167 28.24 -0.68 -11.19
CA ILE A 167 27.20 -1.65 -10.89
C ILE A 167 26.25 -1.70 -12.08
N GLU A 168 25.99 -2.90 -12.61
CA GLU A 168 24.98 -3.10 -13.67
C GLU A 168 23.56 -2.79 -13.17
N LYS A 169 22.71 -2.32 -14.09
CA LYS A 169 21.31 -1.93 -13.80
C LYS A 169 20.40 -3.16 -13.73
#